data_7fe6c48c82d8c5fee025449bcedefb73
#
_entry.id   7fe6c48c82d8c5fee025449bcedefb73
#
_cell.length_a   1.000
_cell.length_b   1.000
_cell.length_c   1.000
_cell.angle_alpha   90.00
_cell.angle_beta   90.00
_cell.angle_gamma   90.00
#
_symmetry.space_group_name_H-M   'P 1'
#
loop_
_entity.id
_entity.type
_entity.pdbx_description
1 polymer ?
#
loop_
_entity_poly.entity_id
_entity_poly.type
_entity_poly.pdbx_seq_one_letter_code
_entity_poly.pdbx_strand_id
1 'polypeptide(L)'
;MRSFVVHKQKLVGKEKPLPKLRSRWALVRLRLAGICNTDVEILRGYHAFAGTPGHEFVGEVAEVRGVSEWEQERWIGRRVAGEINVSCSAYGYRPLCAYCRRGLKTHCARRTVLGIVAHDGAFAEYLALPLENLHVVPDSVSDEQAVFAEPLAAACEILDQINFGKFREAAVLGDGKLAQLVARVLRTKLRHVVMYGKHERKLALARLVGVKTKRVQGNTGDARRVVKNYGLVVEATGSPSGLALAQRLTEPRGTLVLKSTFHGAAPVETWPIVVKEITVVGSRCGPFAKAIALLRSGKVDPTSLITRTFPLAEASRAIQYAQKKGVMKVLLKH
;
A
#
# COMPACT_ATOMS: atom_id res chain seq x y z
N MET A 1 18.07 -8.15 -18.81
CA MET A 1 17.04 -7.14 -18.54
C MET A 1 17.60 -6.04 -17.68
N ARG A 2 17.17 -4.81 -17.94
CA ARG A 2 17.51 -3.67 -17.07
C ARG A 2 16.79 -3.80 -15.74
N SER A 3 17.52 -3.54 -14.66
CA SER A 3 17.00 -3.58 -13.29
C SER A 3 17.72 -2.52 -12.45
N PHE A 4 17.06 -2.02 -11.42
CA PHE A 4 17.67 -1.15 -10.43
C PHE A 4 17.76 -1.89 -9.10
N VAL A 5 18.97 -1.94 -8.53
CA VAL A 5 19.24 -2.68 -7.31
C VAL A 5 19.69 -1.74 -6.19
N VAL A 6 19.39 -2.10 -4.97
CA VAL A 6 19.91 -1.41 -3.80
C VAL A 6 21.34 -1.88 -3.54
N HIS A 7 22.28 -0.96 -3.60
CA HIS A 7 23.69 -1.19 -3.28
C HIS A 7 24.23 -0.04 -2.43
N LYS A 8 24.76 -0.34 -1.25
CA LYS A 8 25.27 0.68 -0.30
C LYS A 8 24.30 1.86 -0.11
N GLN A 9 23.02 1.54 0.15
CA GLN A 9 21.94 2.53 0.34
C GLN A 9 21.66 3.46 -0.86
N LYS A 10 22.14 3.08 -2.04
CA LYS A 10 21.85 3.79 -3.30
C LYS A 10 21.12 2.87 -4.27
N LEU A 11 20.29 3.45 -5.12
CA LEU A 11 19.65 2.74 -6.21
C LEU A 11 20.56 2.81 -7.44
N VAL A 12 21.02 1.66 -7.94
CA VAL A 12 22.01 1.57 -9.03
C VAL A 12 21.43 0.71 -10.15
N GLY A 13 21.52 1.20 -11.39
CA GLY A 13 21.12 0.44 -12.59
C GLY A 13 22.08 -0.75 -12.81
N LYS A 14 21.51 -1.92 -13.14
CA LYS A 14 22.26 -3.15 -13.38
C LYS A 14 21.56 -3.99 -14.44
N GLU A 15 22.33 -4.59 -15.34
CA GLU A 15 21.83 -5.66 -16.19
C GLU A 15 21.77 -6.99 -15.41
N LYS A 16 20.63 -7.66 -15.46
CA LYS A 16 20.37 -8.95 -14.81
C LYS A 16 19.80 -9.94 -15.85
N PRO A 17 20.02 -11.25 -15.68
CA PRO A 17 19.25 -12.24 -16.45
C PRO A 17 17.76 -12.12 -16.11
N LEU A 18 16.90 -12.68 -16.96
CA LEU A 18 15.48 -12.82 -16.64
C LEU A 18 15.29 -13.69 -15.39
N PRO A 19 14.25 -13.39 -14.57
CA PRO A 19 13.95 -14.22 -13.41
C PRO A 19 13.64 -15.66 -13.81
N LYS A 20 14.21 -16.62 -13.06
CA LYS A 20 13.88 -18.05 -13.25
C LYS A 20 12.49 -18.33 -12.71
N LEU A 21 11.63 -18.89 -13.55
CA LEU A 21 10.27 -19.28 -13.17
C LEU A 21 10.25 -20.64 -12.47
N ARG A 22 9.46 -20.72 -11.41
CA ARG A 22 9.03 -21.97 -10.76
C ARG A 22 7.74 -22.48 -11.43
N SER A 23 7.32 -23.70 -11.11
CA SER A 23 6.00 -24.20 -11.50
C SER A 23 4.90 -23.31 -10.94
N ARG A 24 3.88 -22.98 -11.73
CA ARG A 24 2.76 -22.07 -11.44
C ARG A 24 3.19 -20.62 -11.15
N TRP A 25 4.28 -20.18 -11.79
CA TRP A 25 4.77 -18.80 -11.74
C TRP A 25 4.68 -18.17 -13.13
N ALA A 26 4.48 -16.86 -13.13
CA ALA A 26 4.49 -16.03 -14.34
C ALA A 26 5.69 -15.08 -14.35
N LEU A 27 6.23 -14.88 -15.56
CA LEU A 27 7.07 -13.73 -15.90
C LEU A 27 6.16 -12.59 -16.32
N VAL A 28 6.25 -11.47 -15.63
CA VAL A 28 5.46 -10.27 -15.90
C VAL A 28 6.37 -9.20 -16.49
N ARG A 29 6.07 -8.77 -17.71
CA ARG A 29 6.67 -7.59 -18.34
C ARG A 29 6.02 -6.35 -17.72
N LEU A 30 6.81 -5.49 -17.12
CA LEU A 30 6.29 -4.34 -16.39
C LEU A 30 5.90 -3.20 -17.35
N ARG A 31 4.85 -2.46 -17.00
CA ARG A 31 4.34 -1.29 -17.73
C ARG A 31 4.50 -0.03 -16.89
N LEU A 32 4.03 -0.07 -15.64
CA LEU A 32 4.22 0.99 -14.65
C LEU A 32 4.57 0.41 -13.29
N ALA A 33 5.44 1.11 -12.54
CA ALA A 33 5.67 0.85 -11.13
C ALA A 33 5.47 2.13 -10.31
N GLY A 34 4.91 2.01 -9.10
CA GLY A 34 4.73 3.10 -8.16
C GLY A 34 5.87 3.16 -7.13
N ILE A 35 6.31 4.36 -6.77
CA ILE A 35 7.27 4.56 -5.69
C ILE A 35 6.53 4.76 -4.38
N CYS A 36 6.74 3.84 -3.43
CA CYS A 36 6.24 3.88 -2.07
C CYS A 36 7.26 4.54 -1.10
N ASN A 37 6.80 4.94 0.07
CA ASN A 37 7.73 5.37 1.12
C ASN A 37 8.62 4.22 1.63
N THR A 38 8.12 2.99 1.57
CA THR A 38 8.91 1.79 1.91
C THR A 38 10.16 1.65 1.04
N ASP A 39 10.10 2.01 -0.25
CA ASP A 39 11.27 1.99 -1.15
C ASP A 39 12.33 3.01 -0.71
N VAL A 40 11.89 4.17 -0.21
CA VAL A 40 12.78 5.18 0.38
C VAL A 40 13.42 4.67 1.68
N GLU A 41 12.63 4.02 2.56
CA GLU A 41 13.14 3.45 3.81
C GLU A 41 14.12 2.30 3.56
N ILE A 42 13.92 1.50 2.52
CA ILE A 42 14.86 0.47 2.08
C ILE A 42 16.23 1.08 1.77
N LEU A 43 16.28 2.23 1.09
CA LEU A 43 17.54 2.95 0.84
C LEU A 43 18.16 3.52 2.13
N ARG A 44 17.38 3.64 3.21
CA ARG A 44 17.87 4.01 4.55
C ARG A 44 18.27 2.81 5.41
N GLY A 45 18.24 1.60 4.85
CA GLY A 45 18.63 0.36 5.52
C GLY A 45 17.49 -0.49 6.07
N TYR A 46 16.23 -0.17 5.75
CA TYR A 46 15.09 -0.98 6.20
C TYR A 46 15.19 -2.42 5.66
N HIS A 47 15.08 -3.42 6.55
CA HIS A 47 15.24 -4.85 6.29
C HIS A 47 16.59 -5.30 5.71
N ALA A 48 17.63 -4.45 5.68
CA ALA A 48 18.90 -4.73 5.03
C ALA A 48 18.75 -5.31 3.61
N PHE A 49 17.72 -4.90 2.88
CA PHE A 49 17.40 -5.42 1.56
C PHE A 49 18.40 -4.92 0.51
N ALA A 50 18.96 -5.84 -0.27
CA ALA A 50 19.99 -5.58 -1.28
C ALA A 50 19.55 -5.93 -2.72
N GLY A 51 18.28 -6.31 -2.93
CA GLY A 51 17.72 -6.69 -4.23
C GLY A 51 17.14 -5.52 -5.02
N THR A 52 16.31 -5.83 -6.00
CA THR A 52 15.52 -4.86 -6.76
C THR A 52 14.29 -4.45 -5.95
N PRO A 53 14.12 -3.16 -5.58
CA PRO A 53 12.94 -2.70 -4.84
C PRO A 53 11.73 -2.50 -5.76
N GLY A 54 10.62 -1.97 -5.20
CA GLY A 54 9.37 -1.73 -5.89
C GLY A 54 8.37 -2.87 -5.71
N HIS A 55 7.17 -2.51 -5.27
CA HIS A 55 6.13 -3.48 -4.91
C HIS A 55 4.72 -3.04 -5.33
N GLU A 56 4.60 -1.89 -5.96
CA GLU A 56 3.38 -1.39 -6.57
C GLU A 56 3.58 -1.42 -8.08
N PHE A 57 2.80 -2.22 -8.83
CA PHE A 57 3.00 -2.34 -10.27
C PHE A 57 1.73 -2.72 -11.03
N VAL A 58 1.77 -2.46 -12.33
CA VAL A 58 0.94 -3.09 -13.35
C VAL A 58 1.86 -3.56 -14.47
N GLY A 59 1.59 -4.74 -15.00
CA GLY A 59 2.37 -5.35 -16.08
C GLY A 59 1.52 -6.29 -16.91
N GLU A 60 2.15 -6.99 -17.83
CA GLU A 60 1.55 -7.95 -18.74
C GLU A 60 2.24 -9.30 -18.60
N VAL A 61 1.48 -10.37 -18.50
CA VAL A 61 2.02 -11.72 -18.40
C VAL A 61 2.70 -12.10 -19.72
N ALA A 62 4.02 -12.27 -19.70
CA ALA A 62 4.82 -12.64 -20.86
C ALA A 62 5.03 -14.16 -21.00
N GLU A 63 5.14 -14.87 -19.88
CA GLU A 63 5.36 -16.30 -19.82
C GLU A 63 4.72 -16.88 -18.55
N VAL A 64 4.24 -18.13 -18.64
CA VAL A 64 3.77 -18.90 -17.48
C VAL A 64 4.41 -20.28 -17.51
N ARG A 65 4.84 -20.81 -16.37
CA ARG A 65 5.51 -22.10 -16.28
C ARG A 65 4.76 -23.10 -15.41
N GLY A 66 4.74 -24.37 -15.84
CA GLY A 66 4.23 -25.50 -15.04
C GLY A 66 2.71 -25.49 -14.87
N VAL A 67 2.00 -25.11 -15.91
CA VAL A 67 0.55 -25.17 -16.07
C VAL A 67 0.19 -25.78 -17.43
N SER A 68 -1.07 -26.13 -17.66
CA SER A 68 -1.55 -26.63 -18.95
C SER A 68 -1.53 -25.53 -20.04
N GLU A 69 -1.52 -25.92 -21.32
CA GLU A 69 -1.59 -24.97 -22.45
C GLU A 69 -2.82 -24.08 -22.34
N TRP A 70 -3.99 -24.64 -22.02
CA TRP A 70 -5.22 -23.90 -21.81
C TRP A 70 -5.09 -22.84 -20.67
N GLU A 71 -4.39 -23.16 -19.60
CA GLU A 71 -4.15 -22.20 -18.51
C GLU A 71 -3.13 -21.13 -18.94
N GLN A 72 -2.12 -21.48 -19.76
CA GLN A 72 -1.18 -20.52 -20.36
C GLN A 72 -1.90 -19.48 -21.22
N GLU A 73 -2.76 -19.93 -22.14
CA GLU A 73 -3.57 -19.06 -23.03
C GLU A 73 -4.44 -18.07 -22.25
N ARG A 74 -4.93 -18.48 -21.08
CA ARG A 74 -5.73 -17.59 -20.21
C ARG A 74 -4.92 -16.50 -19.53
N TRP A 75 -3.62 -16.71 -19.35
CA TRP A 75 -2.76 -15.77 -18.63
C TRP A 75 -1.90 -14.91 -19.54
N ILE A 76 -1.32 -15.48 -20.61
CA ILE A 76 -0.41 -14.76 -21.51
C ILE A 76 -1.13 -13.57 -22.13
N GLY A 77 -0.44 -12.41 -22.16
CA GLY A 77 -0.99 -11.14 -22.64
C GLY A 77 -1.95 -10.44 -21.70
N ARG A 78 -2.34 -11.05 -20.56
CA ARG A 78 -3.23 -10.38 -19.58
C ARG A 78 -2.49 -9.31 -18.82
N ARG A 79 -3.14 -8.16 -18.65
CA ARG A 79 -2.68 -7.12 -17.72
C ARG A 79 -2.96 -7.55 -16.30
N VAL A 80 -1.94 -7.42 -15.44
CA VAL A 80 -2.01 -7.88 -14.05
C VAL A 80 -1.40 -6.87 -13.08
N ALA A 81 -1.92 -6.85 -11.86
CA ALA A 81 -1.28 -6.33 -10.67
C ALA A 81 -1.09 -7.48 -9.68
N GLY A 82 -0.25 -7.33 -8.65
CA GLY A 82 0.07 -8.48 -7.81
C GLY A 82 0.18 -8.21 -6.33
N GLU A 83 -0.23 -9.21 -5.54
CA GLU A 83 -0.03 -9.25 -4.09
C GLU A 83 1.44 -9.46 -3.76
N ILE A 84 1.95 -8.68 -2.82
CA ILE A 84 3.39 -8.64 -2.52
C ILE A 84 3.88 -9.79 -1.63
N ASN A 85 2.98 -10.43 -0.85
CA ASN A 85 3.34 -11.47 0.09
C ASN A 85 3.32 -12.84 -0.57
N VAL A 86 4.47 -13.38 -0.93
CA VAL A 86 4.61 -14.70 -1.51
C VAL A 86 4.74 -15.72 -0.40
N SER A 87 3.71 -16.53 -0.23
CA SER A 87 3.56 -17.45 0.90
C SER A 87 4.28 -18.79 0.68
N CYS A 88 4.42 -19.60 1.72
CA CYS A 88 4.99 -20.93 1.59
C CYS A 88 4.13 -21.87 0.70
N SER A 89 2.82 -21.61 0.56
CA SER A 89 1.97 -22.35 -0.40
C SER A 89 2.36 -22.04 -1.84
N ALA A 90 2.59 -20.77 -2.14
CA ALA A 90 3.03 -20.31 -3.46
C ALA A 90 4.39 -20.87 -3.90
N TYR A 91 5.26 -21.14 -2.92
CA TYR A 91 6.53 -21.82 -3.14
C TYR A 91 6.41 -23.35 -3.23
N GLY A 92 5.22 -23.92 -3.01
CA GLY A 92 5.02 -25.37 -2.95
C GLY A 92 5.62 -26.04 -1.71
N TYR A 93 6.02 -25.29 -0.68
CA TYR A 93 6.61 -25.85 0.52
C TYR A 93 5.62 -26.72 1.31
N ARG A 94 6.07 -27.89 1.73
CA ARG A 94 5.31 -28.81 2.60
C ARG A 94 6.16 -29.18 3.83
N PRO A 95 5.55 -29.35 5.02
CA PRO A 95 4.19 -28.94 5.37
C PRO A 95 3.99 -27.43 5.34
N LEU A 96 2.76 -26.96 5.17
CA LEU A 96 2.42 -25.54 5.27
C LEU A 96 2.65 -25.04 6.71
N CYS A 97 3.06 -23.78 6.86
CA CYS A 97 3.15 -23.14 8.17
C CYS A 97 1.75 -22.96 8.81
N ALA A 98 1.71 -22.76 10.13
CA ALA A 98 0.46 -22.63 10.89
C ALA A 98 -0.48 -21.53 10.34
N TYR A 99 0.08 -20.41 9.88
CA TYR A 99 -0.70 -19.31 9.30
C TYR A 99 -1.30 -19.68 7.94
N CYS A 100 -0.51 -20.31 7.04
CA CYS A 100 -1.01 -20.73 5.73
C CYS A 100 -2.07 -21.83 5.84
N ARG A 101 -1.98 -22.76 6.82
CA ARG A 101 -3.03 -23.75 7.09
C ARG A 101 -4.37 -23.11 7.47
N ARG A 102 -4.35 -21.92 8.08
CA ARG A 102 -5.51 -21.12 8.46
C ARG A 102 -5.97 -20.12 7.39
N GLY A 103 -5.37 -20.16 6.18
CA GLY A 103 -5.67 -19.19 5.11
C GLY A 103 -5.02 -17.83 5.27
N LEU A 104 -4.24 -17.58 6.33
CA LEU A 104 -3.61 -16.29 6.63
C LEU A 104 -2.27 -16.13 5.87
N LYS A 105 -2.33 -16.14 4.53
CA LYS A 105 -1.16 -16.13 3.65
C LYS A 105 -0.26 -14.90 3.85
N THR A 106 -0.84 -13.72 4.07
CA THR A 106 -0.12 -12.47 4.33
C THR A 106 0.71 -12.51 5.62
N HIS A 107 0.41 -13.43 6.54
CA HIS A 107 1.11 -13.67 7.80
C HIS A 107 2.02 -14.91 7.75
N CYS A 108 2.26 -15.47 6.56
CA CYS A 108 3.10 -16.67 6.41
C CYS A 108 4.47 -16.46 7.09
N ALA A 109 4.85 -17.41 7.97
CA ALA A 109 6.13 -17.34 8.70
C ALA A 109 7.37 -17.46 7.77
N ARG A 110 7.17 -18.03 6.58
CA ARG A 110 8.24 -18.24 5.58
C ARG A 110 8.01 -17.41 4.32
N ARG A 111 7.26 -16.29 4.43
CA ARG A 111 6.99 -15.45 3.25
C ARG A 111 8.22 -14.69 2.79
N THR A 112 8.31 -14.48 1.51
CA THR A 112 9.06 -13.38 0.93
C THR A 112 8.12 -12.24 0.58
N VAL A 113 8.66 -11.03 0.40
CA VAL A 113 7.85 -9.86 0.08
C VAL A 113 8.46 -9.15 -1.11
N LEU A 114 7.70 -9.05 -2.19
CA LEU A 114 8.12 -8.45 -3.46
C LEU A 114 8.78 -7.07 -3.22
N GLY A 115 10.00 -6.91 -3.66
CA GLY A 115 10.77 -5.67 -3.55
C GLY A 115 11.13 -5.22 -2.14
N ILE A 116 10.93 -6.08 -1.10
CA ILE A 116 11.13 -5.70 0.30
C ILE A 116 11.89 -6.78 1.10
N VAL A 117 11.53 -8.05 0.96
CA VAL A 117 12.16 -9.15 1.71
C VAL A 117 12.44 -10.33 0.78
N ALA A 118 13.72 -10.61 0.51
CA ALA A 118 14.21 -11.78 -0.23
C ALA A 118 13.47 -12.07 -1.54
N HIS A 119 12.95 -11.05 -2.23
CA HIS A 119 12.25 -11.16 -3.51
C HIS A 119 12.46 -9.86 -4.32
N ASP A 120 13.02 -9.98 -5.52
CA ASP A 120 13.21 -8.84 -6.42
C ASP A 120 11.86 -8.24 -6.85
N GLY A 121 11.79 -6.93 -6.90
CA GLY A 121 10.58 -6.15 -7.14
C GLY A 121 10.48 -5.50 -8.52
N ALA A 122 9.65 -4.47 -8.59
CA ALA A 122 9.15 -3.88 -9.83
C ALA A 122 10.02 -2.76 -10.43
N PHE A 123 11.20 -2.44 -9.85
CA PHE A 123 12.10 -1.48 -10.50
C PHE A 123 13.04 -2.20 -11.48
N ALA A 124 12.44 -2.98 -12.39
CA ALA A 124 13.06 -3.77 -13.44
C ALA A 124 12.10 -3.92 -14.63
N GLU A 125 12.59 -4.34 -15.79
CA GLU A 125 11.74 -4.59 -16.97
C GLU A 125 10.80 -5.79 -16.77
N TYR A 126 11.22 -6.77 -15.98
CA TYR A 126 10.44 -7.99 -15.69
C TYR A 126 10.54 -8.35 -14.21
N LEU A 127 9.49 -8.96 -13.70
CA LEU A 127 9.47 -9.65 -12.41
C LEU A 127 8.82 -11.03 -12.52
N ALA A 128 9.06 -11.90 -11.54
CA ALA A 128 8.40 -13.19 -11.44
C ALA A 128 7.51 -13.24 -10.20
N LEU A 129 6.28 -13.70 -10.36
CA LEU A 129 5.34 -13.94 -9.26
C LEU A 129 4.55 -15.22 -9.46
N PRO A 130 4.12 -15.89 -8.37
CA PRO A 130 3.16 -16.99 -8.45
C PRO A 130 1.83 -16.52 -9.04
N LEU A 131 1.18 -17.35 -9.81
CA LEU A 131 -0.16 -17.06 -10.36
C LEU A 131 -1.18 -16.74 -9.27
N GLU A 132 -1.07 -17.37 -8.10
CA GLU A 132 -1.98 -17.09 -6.97
C GLU A 132 -1.83 -15.68 -6.38
N ASN A 133 -0.75 -14.98 -6.70
CA ASN A 133 -0.52 -13.59 -6.30
C ASN A 133 -0.96 -12.58 -7.36
N LEU A 134 -1.29 -13.03 -8.57
CA LEU A 134 -1.64 -12.15 -9.70
C LEU A 134 -3.15 -11.95 -9.80
N HIS A 135 -3.54 -10.72 -10.07
CA HIS A 135 -4.92 -10.32 -10.30
C HIS A 135 -5.03 -9.65 -11.67
N VAL A 136 -5.92 -10.17 -12.51
CA VAL A 136 -6.18 -9.59 -13.83
C VAL A 136 -6.78 -8.19 -13.66
N VAL A 137 -6.21 -7.23 -14.37
CA VAL A 137 -6.70 -5.85 -14.43
C VAL A 137 -7.71 -5.75 -15.58
N PRO A 138 -8.97 -5.37 -15.30
CA PRO A 138 -9.98 -5.17 -16.35
C PRO A 138 -9.58 -4.08 -17.35
N ASP A 139 -10.03 -4.20 -18.60
CA ASP A 139 -9.69 -3.23 -19.66
C ASP A 139 -10.21 -1.81 -19.38
N SER A 140 -11.29 -1.69 -18.61
CA SER A 140 -11.86 -0.41 -18.16
C SER A 140 -11.01 0.31 -17.10
N VAL A 141 -9.97 -0.34 -16.57
CA VAL A 141 -9.04 0.24 -15.57
C VAL A 141 -7.73 0.59 -16.27
N SER A 142 -7.33 1.86 -16.24
CA SER A 142 -6.06 2.30 -16.84
C SER A 142 -4.83 1.78 -16.06
N ASP A 143 -3.65 1.83 -16.68
CA ASP A 143 -2.41 1.45 -15.99
C ASP A 143 -2.11 2.40 -14.81
N GLU A 144 -2.42 3.70 -14.97
CA GLU A 144 -2.29 4.71 -13.91
C GLU A 144 -3.21 4.46 -12.71
N GLN A 145 -4.37 3.86 -12.94
CA GLN A 145 -5.25 3.41 -11.86
C GLN A 145 -4.75 2.08 -11.27
N ALA A 146 -4.40 1.12 -12.12
CA ALA A 146 -4.01 -0.25 -11.71
C ALA A 146 -2.75 -0.29 -10.85
N VAL A 147 -1.78 0.60 -11.08
CA VAL A 147 -0.55 0.70 -10.26
C VAL A 147 -0.84 1.01 -8.78
N PHE A 148 -2.02 1.54 -8.47
CA PHE A 148 -2.47 1.74 -7.10
C PHE A 148 -3.15 0.52 -6.47
N ALA A 149 -3.29 -0.61 -7.18
CA ALA A 149 -4.03 -1.78 -6.65
C ALA A 149 -3.45 -2.24 -5.30
N GLU A 150 -2.13 -2.28 -5.15
CA GLU A 150 -1.47 -2.69 -3.89
C GLU A 150 -1.79 -1.72 -2.74
N PRO A 151 -1.46 -0.41 -2.80
CA PRO A 151 -1.75 0.47 -1.67
C PRO A 151 -3.25 0.71 -1.45
N LEU A 152 -4.08 0.57 -2.49
CA LEU A 152 -5.53 0.61 -2.36
C LEU A 152 -6.06 -0.65 -1.66
N ALA A 153 -5.52 -1.84 -1.97
CA ALA A 153 -5.84 -3.07 -1.24
C ALA A 153 -5.50 -2.93 0.24
N ALA A 154 -4.34 -2.35 0.56
CA ALA A 154 -3.99 -2.03 1.94
C ALA A 154 -5.02 -1.10 2.60
N ALA A 155 -5.57 -0.11 1.90
CA ALA A 155 -6.64 0.74 2.43
C ALA A 155 -7.97 -0.05 2.58
N CYS A 156 -8.26 -0.99 1.68
CA CYS A 156 -9.46 -1.83 1.69
C CYS A 156 -9.50 -2.83 2.86
N GLU A 157 -8.36 -3.18 3.47
CA GLU A 157 -8.32 -4.08 4.64
C GLU A 157 -9.22 -3.60 5.77
N ILE A 158 -9.34 -2.29 5.95
CA ILE A 158 -10.24 -1.70 6.95
C ILE A 158 -11.70 -2.12 6.71
N LEU A 159 -12.10 -2.36 5.44
CA LEU A 159 -13.46 -2.78 5.12
C LEU A 159 -13.79 -4.19 5.63
N ASP A 160 -12.78 -5.04 5.81
CA ASP A 160 -12.95 -6.41 6.32
C ASP A 160 -12.79 -6.49 7.84
N GLN A 161 -12.05 -5.55 8.42
CA GLN A 161 -11.77 -5.53 9.86
C GLN A 161 -12.83 -4.79 10.67
N ILE A 162 -13.59 -3.87 10.06
CA ILE A 162 -14.48 -2.94 10.77
C ILE A 162 -15.95 -3.16 10.39
N ASN A 163 -16.80 -3.28 11.40
CA ASN A 163 -18.26 -3.24 11.21
C ASN A 163 -18.75 -1.78 11.08
N PHE A 164 -18.94 -1.33 9.84
CA PHE A 164 -19.33 0.05 9.54
C PHE A 164 -20.75 0.43 9.98
N GLY A 165 -21.63 -0.54 10.24
CA GLY A 165 -22.99 -0.26 10.74
C GLY A 165 -23.04 0.50 12.07
N LYS A 166 -21.94 0.49 12.82
CA LYS A 166 -21.81 1.21 14.11
C LYS A 166 -21.38 2.67 13.97
N PHE A 167 -20.93 3.11 12.78
CA PHE A 167 -20.31 4.42 12.60
C PHE A 167 -21.06 5.27 11.58
N ARG A 168 -21.28 6.56 11.90
CA ARG A 168 -21.86 7.55 10.99
C ARG A 168 -20.79 8.35 10.25
N GLU A 169 -19.61 8.46 10.85
CA GLU A 169 -18.49 9.23 10.34
C GLU A 169 -17.15 8.65 10.79
N ALA A 170 -16.07 9.06 10.13
CA ALA A 170 -14.71 8.68 10.50
C ALA A 170 -13.76 9.88 10.39
N ALA A 171 -12.69 9.84 11.20
CA ALA A 171 -11.52 10.69 11.05
C ALA A 171 -10.34 9.90 10.48
N VAL A 172 -9.61 10.51 9.54
CA VAL A 172 -8.34 10.00 9.01
C VAL A 172 -7.25 10.99 9.36
N LEU A 173 -6.25 10.55 10.11
CA LEU A 173 -5.09 11.37 10.46
C LEU A 173 -3.96 11.10 9.48
N GLY A 174 -3.43 12.18 8.92
CA GLY A 174 -2.44 12.18 7.87
C GLY A 174 -3.01 12.70 6.54
N ASP A 175 -2.13 13.23 5.70
CA ASP A 175 -2.46 13.73 4.36
C ASP A 175 -1.56 13.10 3.28
N GLY A 176 -0.83 12.04 3.65
CA GLY A 176 0.03 11.26 2.76
C GLY A 176 -0.74 10.33 1.81
N LYS A 177 0.01 9.64 0.95
CA LYS A 177 -0.53 8.71 -0.08
C LYS A 177 -1.54 7.71 0.48
N LEU A 178 -1.17 7.00 1.55
CA LEU A 178 -2.03 5.98 2.15
C LEU A 178 -3.27 6.60 2.82
N ALA A 179 -3.11 7.71 3.55
CA ALA A 179 -4.23 8.43 4.17
C ALA A 179 -5.26 8.88 3.11
N GLN A 180 -4.80 9.36 1.96
CA GLN A 180 -5.65 9.74 0.83
C GLN A 180 -6.47 8.55 0.29
N LEU A 181 -5.85 7.38 0.14
CA LEU A 181 -6.54 6.16 -0.29
C LEU A 181 -7.52 5.66 0.78
N VAL A 182 -7.12 5.65 2.04
CA VAL A 182 -8.01 5.31 3.17
C VAL A 182 -9.25 6.21 3.19
N ALA A 183 -9.07 7.52 3.06
CA ALA A 183 -10.21 8.44 3.06
C ALA A 183 -11.17 8.18 1.89
N ARG A 184 -10.66 7.90 0.67
CA ARG A 184 -11.47 7.51 -0.49
C ARG A 184 -12.22 6.20 -0.26
N VAL A 185 -11.55 5.19 0.29
CA VAL A 185 -12.17 3.90 0.63
C VAL A 185 -13.27 4.07 1.68
N LEU A 186 -13.02 4.82 2.75
CA LEU A 186 -14.03 5.09 3.78
C LEU A 186 -15.24 5.84 3.24
N ARG A 187 -15.05 6.75 2.27
CA ARG A 187 -16.15 7.44 1.58
C ARG A 187 -17.10 6.51 0.84
N THR A 188 -16.66 5.30 0.47
CA THR A 188 -17.56 4.29 -0.14
C THR A 188 -18.53 3.66 0.86
N LYS A 189 -18.27 3.82 2.17
CA LYS A 189 -19.08 3.26 3.27
C LYS A 189 -19.73 4.32 4.16
N LEU A 190 -19.09 5.47 4.31
CA LEU A 190 -19.52 6.52 5.23
C LEU A 190 -19.79 7.84 4.47
N ARG A 191 -20.90 8.48 4.79
CA ARG A 191 -21.24 9.79 4.21
C ARG A 191 -20.27 10.90 4.65
N HIS A 192 -19.74 10.80 5.88
CA HIS A 192 -18.89 11.81 6.46
C HIS A 192 -17.53 11.23 6.80
N VAL A 193 -16.49 11.73 6.11
CA VAL A 193 -15.09 11.44 6.39
C VAL A 193 -14.36 12.77 6.53
N VAL A 194 -13.58 12.91 7.60
CA VAL A 194 -12.79 14.11 7.88
C VAL A 194 -11.32 13.75 7.91
N MET A 195 -10.52 14.39 7.05
CA MET A 195 -9.06 14.21 7.01
C MET A 195 -8.37 15.33 7.80
N TYR A 196 -7.51 14.94 8.73
CA TYR A 196 -6.63 15.83 9.49
C TYR A 196 -5.23 15.80 8.89
N GLY A 197 -4.73 16.93 8.40
CA GLY A 197 -3.42 17.01 7.74
C GLY A 197 -2.70 18.32 7.96
N LYS A 198 -1.43 18.37 7.60
CA LYS A 198 -0.55 19.54 7.78
C LYS A 198 -0.41 20.38 6.52
N HIS A 199 -0.58 19.75 5.32
CA HIS A 199 -0.21 20.36 4.05
C HIS A 199 -1.46 20.71 3.24
N GLU A 200 -1.72 22.01 3.06
CA GLU A 200 -2.91 22.49 2.36
C GLU A 200 -3.09 21.91 0.96
N ARG A 201 -2.01 21.85 0.16
CA ARG A 201 -2.04 21.26 -1.18
C ARG A 201 -2.48 19.79 -1.19
N LYS A 202 -2.10 19.00 -0.17
CA LYS A 202 -2.51 17.60 -0.02
C LYS A 202 -3.95 17.49 0.47
N LEU A 203 -4.37 18.36 1.38
CA LEU A 203 -5.76 18.43 1.84
C LEU A 203 -6.71 18.81 0.70
N ALA A 204 -6.28 19.67 -0.23
CA ALA A 204 -7.04 20.00 -1.43
C ALA A 204 -7.39 18.75 -2.26
N LEU A 205 -6.47 17.78 -2.40
CA LEU A 205 -6.73 16.51 -3.12
C LEU A 205 -7.82 15.66 -2.46
N ALA A 206 -7.95 15.71 -1.14
CA ALA A 206 -9.01 15.02 -0.41
C ALA A 206 -10.37 15.71 -0.63
N ARG A 207 -10.39 17.05 -0.69
CA ARG A 207 -11.63 17.81 -0.96
C ARG A 207 -12.19 17.54 -2.35
N LEU A 208 -11.35 17.30 -3.36
CA LEU A 208 -11.82 16.94 -4.72
C LEU A 208 -12.72 15.70 -4.75
N VAL A 209 -12.59 14.81 -3.76
CA VAL A 209 -13.39 13.59 -3.66
C VAL A 209 -14.39 13.63 -2.50
N GLY A 210 -14.80 14.84 -2.07
CA GLY A 210 -15.83 15.05 -1.06
C GLY A 210 -15.42 14.71 0.38
N VAL A 211 -14.12 14.60 0.67
CA VAL A 211 -13.61 14.43 2.03
C VAL A 211 -13.49 15.81 2.69
N LYS A 212 -14.11 15.98 3.85
CA LYS A 212 -13.91 17.19 4.66
C LYS A 212 -12.49 17.21 5.20
N THR A 213 -11.90 18.41 5.34
CA THR A 213 -10.51 18.53 5.80
C THR A 213 -10.37 19.48 6.97
N LYS A 214 -9.44 19.16 7.85
CA LYS A 214 -9.00 20.05 8.95
C LYS A 214 -7.48 20.14 8.92
N ARG A 215 -6.97 21.38 8.90
CA ARG A 215 -5.53 21.61 8.98
C ARG A 215 -5.09 21.57 10.43
N VAL A 216 -4.08 20.73 10.72
CA VAL A 216 -3.41 20.68 12.03
C VAL A 216 -2.24 21.65 11.99
N GLN A 217 -2.24 22.66 12.87
CA GLN A 217 -1.14 23.63 13.02
C GLN A 217 -0.29 23.24 14.23
N GLY A 218 1.04 23.41 14.12
CA GLY A 218 1.97 23.22 15.23
C GLY A 218 2.32 21.80 15.61
N ASN A 219 3.18 21.66 16.60
CA ASN A 219 3.40 20.41 17.33
C ASN A 219 2.15 20.11 18.16
N THR A 220 1.81 18.86 18.31
CA THR A 220 0.58 18.31 18.91
C THR A 220 0.14 18.84 20.29
N GLY A 221 0.84 19.83 20.85
CA GLY A 221 0.46 20.56 22.08
C GLY A 221 -0.88 21.32 21.98
N ASP A 222 -1.26 21.80 20.78
CA ASP A 222 -2.56 22.44 20.51
C ASP A 222 -3.75 21.45 20.41
N ALA A 223 -3.47 20.17 20.58
CA ALA A 223 -4.50 19.12 20.66
C ALA A 223 -5.46 19.27 21.85
N ARG A 224 -5.23 20.21 22.77
CA ARG A 224 -6.18 20.57 23.86
C ARG A 224 -7.50 21.14 23.33
N ARG A 225 -7.55 21.59 22.05
CA ARG A 225 -8.76 22.12 21.38
C ARG A 225 -9.45 21.11 20.46
N VAL A 226 -9.33 19.80 20.72
CA VAL A 226 -10.14 18.80 19.99
C VAL A 226 -11.60 18.96 20.44
N VAL A 227 -12.39 19.61 19.59
CA VAL A 227 -13.81 19.90 19.88
C VAL A 227 -14.72 18.73 19.52
N LYS A 228 -14.22 17.71 18.78
CA LYS A 228 -15.04 16.61 18.29
C LYS A 228 -14.31 15.28 18.36
N ASN A 229 -14.95 14.27 18.91
CA ASN A 229 -14.53 12.88 18.90
C ASN A 229 -15.25 12.10 17.79
N TYR A 230 -14.69 10.97 17.39
CA TYR A 230 -15.17 10.12 16.30
C TYR A 230 -15.21 8.65 16.76
N GLY A 231 -16.27 7.94 16.37
CA GLY A 231 -16.38 6.51 16.62
C GLY A 231 -15.34 5.68 15.87
N LEU A 232 -14.92 6.14 14.69
CA LEU A 232 -13.87 5.50 13.92
C LEU A 232 -12.75 6.52 13.60
N VAL A 233 -11.54 6.20 14.03
CA VAL A 233 -10.33 6.99 13.76
C VAL A 233 -9.29 6.11 13.09
N VAL A 234 -8.71 6.57 11.97
CA VAL A 234 -7.61 5.88 11.28
C VAL A 234 -6.35 6.71 11.37
N GLU A 235 -5.33 6.17 12.00
CA GLU A 235 -4.00 6.78 12.09
C GLU A 235 -3.16 6.35 10.87
N ALA A 236 -2.77 7.29 10.02
CA ALA A 236 -1.99 7.09 8.80
C ALA A 236 -0.95 8.22 8.59
N THR A 237 -0.39 8.75 9.69
CA THR A 237 0.57 9.87 9.63
C THR A 237 2.00 9.43 9.44
N GLY A 238 2.37 8.20 9.90
CA GLY A 238 3.76 7.75 9.99
C GLY A 238 4.57 8.49 11.06
N SER A 239 3.93 8.99 12.13
CA SER A 239 4.57 9.82 13.14
C SER A 239 4.03 9.53 14.54
N PRO A 240 4.88 9.48 15.58
CA PRO A 240 4.44 9.29 16.97
C PRO A 240 3.40 10.31 17.42
N SER A 241 3.54 11.55 17.00
CA SER A 241 2.59 12.62 17.33
C SER A 241 1.19 12.42 16.73
N GLY A 242 1.10 11.70 15.60
CA GLY A 242 -0.16 11.30 15.00
C GLY A 242 -0.94 10.32 15.87
N LEU A 243 -0.24 9.36 16.48
CA LEU A 243 -0.86 8.38 17.37
C LEU A 243 -1.49 9.03 18.61
N ALA A 244 -0.79 9.95 19.26
CA ALA A 244 -1.32 10.70 20.40
C ALA A 244 -2.58 11.50 20.04
N LEU A 245 -2.59 12.16 18.87
CA LEU A 245 -3.78 12.86 18.38
C LEU A 245 -4.92 11.89 18.05
N ALA A 246 -4.62 10.74 17.46
CA ALA A 246 -5.62 9.73 17.13
C ALA A 246 -6.35 9.19 18.37
N GLN A 247 -5.62 8.91 19.45
CA GLN A 247 -6.19 8.48 20.73
C GLN A 247 -7.16 9.55 21.31
N ARG A 248 -6.80 10.83 21.22
CA ARG A 248 -7.66 11.93 21.71
C ARG A 248 -8.93 12.09 20.89
N LEU A 249 -8.82 11.94 19.55
CA LEU A 249 -9.95 12.03 18.62
C LEU A 249 -10.91 10.84 18.71
N THR A 250 -10.48 9.72 19.29
CA THR A 250 -11.33 8.55 19.44
C THR A 250 -12.28 8.73 20.63
N GLU A 251 -13.58 8.59 20.39
CA GLU A 251 -14.60 8.66 21.43
C GLU A 251 -14.58 7.44 22.36
N PRO A 252 -15.22 7.49 23.53
CA PRO A 252 -15.42 6.32 24.37
C PRO A 252 -16.07 5.17 23.58
N ARG A 253 -15.53 3.94 23.74
CA ARG A 253 -15.93 2.71 23.02
C ARG A 253 -15.76 2.81 21.50
N GLY A 254 -15.02 3.80 21.00
CA GLY A 254 -14.66 3.96 19.59
C GLY A 254 -13.57 2.99 19.15
N THR A 255 -13.29 3.00 17.85
CA THR A 255 -12.25 2.17 17.22
C THR A 255 -11.14 3.03 16.64
N LEU A 256 -9.90 2.72 17.03
CA LEU A 256 -8.66 3.31 16.51
C LEU A 256 -7.96 2.29 15.62
N VAL A 257 -7.91 2.55 14.30
CA VAL A 257 -7.17 1.73 13.35
C VAL A 257 -5.77 2.30 13.14
N LEU A 258 -4.74 1.48 13.41
CA LEU A 258 -3.34 1.82 13.16
C LEU A 258 -2.93 1.33 11.79
N LYS A 259 -2.64 2.26 10.89
CA LYS A 259 -2.33 2.00 9.48
C LYS A 259 -0.90 2.33 9.09
N SER A 260 -0.26 3.23 9.80
CA SER A 260 1.12 3.61 9.53
C SER A 260 2.13 2.84 10.37
N THR A 261 3.31 2.64 9.79
CA THR A 261 4.50 2.16 10.46
C THR A 261 5.58 3.24 10.42
N PHE A 262 6.43 3.29 11.44
CA PHE A 262 7.61 4.17 11.48
C PHE A 262 8.74 3.48 12.25
N HIS A 263 9.95 3.91 11.99
CA HIS A 263 11.11 3.42 12.73
C HIS A 263 11.17 4.02 14.14
N GLY A 264 11.54 3.19 15.12
CA GLY A 264 11.69 3.56 16.52
C GLY A 264 10.42 3.34 17.35
N ALA A 265 10.53 3.71 18.62
CA ALA A 265 9.42 3.61 19.58
C ALA A 265 8.51 4.85 19.49
N ALA A 266 7.20 4.65 19.62
CA ALA A 266 6.26 5.73 19.90
C ALA A 266 5.81 5.61 21.34
N PRO A 267 5.83 6.70 22.14
CA PRO A 267 5.18 6.70 23.42
C PRO A 267 3.67 6.53 23.22
N VAL A 268 3.09 5.58 23.92
CA VAL A 268 1.64 5.31 23.92
C VAL A 268 1.10 5.58 25.31
N GLU A 269 0.20 6.54 25.43
CA GLU A 269 -0.54 6.74 26.65
C GLU A 269 -1.63 5.66 26.74
N THR A 270 -1.48 4.71 27.67
CA THR A 270 -2.43 3.59 27.80
C THR A 270 -3.72 3.98 28.52
N TRP A 271 -3.67 4.97 29.41
CA TRP A 271 -4.83 5.40 30.20
C TRP A 271 -6.04 5.84 29.33
N PRO A 272 -5.90 6.56 28.18
CA PRO A 272 -7.07 6.90 27.36
C PRO A 272 -7.69 5.68 26.70
N ILE A 273 -6.85 4.66 26.38
CA ILE A 273 -7.33 3.40 25.80
C ILE A 273 -8.19 2.65 26.82
N VAL A 274 -7.71 2.54 28.06
CA VAL A 274 -8.40 1.82 29.15
C VAL A 274 -9.66 2.58 29.60
N VAL A 275 -9.53 3.88 29.93
CA VAL A 275 -10.65 4.67 30.48
C VAL A 275 -11.76 4.90 29.46
N LYS A 276 -11.42 5.02 28.19
CA LYS A 276 -12.40 5.16 27.11
C LYS A 276 -12.83 3.81 26.51
N GLU A 277 -12.30 2.68 26.95
CA GLU A 277 -12.56 1.35 26.38
C GLU A 277 -12.34 1.32 24.84
N ILE A 278 -11.25 1.93 24.35
CA ILE A 278 -10.97 2.04 22.92
C ILE A 278 -10.54 0.67 22.36
N THR A 279 -11.19 0.24 21.27
CA THR A 279 -10.70 -0.89 20.48
C THR A 279 -9.56 -0.43 19.55
N VAL A 280 -8.37 -1.01 19.70
CA VAL A 280 -7.22 -0.73 18.82
C VAL A 280 -7.03 -1.86 17.82
N VAL A 281 -7.01 -1.53 16.51
CA VAL A 281 -6.90 -2.49 15.43
C VAL A 281 -5.66 -2.20 14.58
N GLY A 282 -4.72 -3.16 14.48
CA GLY A 282 -3.64 -3.11 13.52
C GLY A 282 -4.13 -3.50 12.11
N SER A 283 -3.74 -2.75 11.08
CA SER A 283 -4.20 -2.99 9.71
C SER A 283 -3.06 -2.84 8.71
N ARG A 284 -2.88 -3.85 7.83
CA ARG A 284 -1.74 -3.89 6.90
C ARG A 284 -2.18 -4.10 5.45
N CYS A 285 -1.77 -5.20 4.82
CA CYS A 285 -2.13 -5.60 3.47
C CYS A 285 -3.59 -6.06 3.40
N GLY A 286 -4.23 -5.92 2.26
CA GLY A 286 -5.65 -6.20 2.14
C GLY A 286 -6.06 -6.85 0.82
N PRO A 287 -7.36 -7.01 0.60
CA PRO A 287 -7.94 -7.78 -0.49
C PRO A 287 -7.80 -7.06 -1.84
N PHE A 288 -6.93 -7.56 -2.72
CA PHE A 288 -6.73 -7.03 -4.08
C PHE A 288 -8.02 -7.04 -4.92
N ALA A 289 -8.82 -8.09 -4.81
CA ALA A 289 -10.09 -8.18 -5.53
C ALA A 289 -11.03 -6.99 -5.22
N LYS A 290 -11.08 -6.54 -3.96
CA LYS A 290 -11.85 -5.34 -3.57
C LYS A 290 -11.26 -4.07 -4.14
N ALA A 291 -9.93 -3.92 -4.11
CA ALA A 291 -9.27 -2.76 -4.70
C ALA A 291 -9.55 -2.65 -6.19
N ILE A 292 -9.39 -3.73 -6.94
CA ILE A 292 -9.69 -3.76 -8.38
C ILE A 292 -11.17 -3.49 -8.65
N ALA A 293 -12.08 -4.03 -7.84
CA ALA A 293 -13.52 -3.74 -7.98
C ALA A 293 -13.86 -2.26 -7.75
N LEU A 294 -13.20 -1.60 -6.81
CA LEU A 294 -13.37 -0.17 -6.56
C LEU A 294 -12.82 0.68 -7.71
N LEU A 295 -11.67 0.30 -8.29
CA LEU A 295 -11.12 0.95 -9.48
C LEU A 295 -12.08 0.76 -10.68
N ARG A 296 -12.48 -0.49 -10.96
CA ARG A 296 -13.38 -0.83 -12.07
C ARG A 296 -14.71 -0.10 -12.02
N SER A 297 -15.27 0.06 -10.82
CA SER A 297 -16.55 0.75 -10.64
C SER A 297 -16.43 2.28 -10.64
N GLY A 298 -15.22 2.85 -10.74
CA GLY A 298 -14.97 4.28 -10.61
C GLY A 298 -15.27 4.87 -9.22
N LYS A 299 -15.62 4.04 -8.22
CA LYS A 299 -15.89 4.50 -6.85
C LYS A 299 -14.64 5.07 -6.17
N VAL A 300 -13.48 4.63 -6.59
CA VAL A 300 -12.20 5.19 -6.18
C VAL A 300 -11.33 5.42 -7.41
N ASP A 301 -11.05 6.68 -7.71
CA ASP A 301 -10.04 7.07 -8.70
C ASP A 301 -8.85 7.71 -7.97
N PRO A 302 -7.66 7.06 -7.97
CA PRO A 302 -6.47 7.56 -7.31
C PRO A 302 -5.58 8.42 -8.21
N THR A 303 -5.89 8.61 -9.49
CA THR A 303 -5.01 9.24 -10.49
C THR A 303 -4.64 10.68 -10.14
N SER A 304 -5.52 11.42 -9.46
CA SER A 304 -5.24 12.76 -8.93
C SER A 304 -4.08 12.81 -7.92
N LEU A 305 -3.64 11.66 -7.42
CA LEU A 305 -2.47 11.54 -6.53
C LEU A 305 -1.15 11.43 -7.30
N ILE A 306 -1.16 11.21 -8.61
CA ILE A 306 0.07 11.12 -9.42
C ILE A 306 0.67 12.52 -9.57
N THR A 307 1.91 12.66 -9.12
CA THR A 307 2.64 13.94 -9.24
C THR A 307 3.49 13.96 -10.50
N ARG A 308 4.16 12.84 -10.81
CA ARG A 308 5.06 12.74 -11.96
C ARG A 308 5.34 11.29 -12.34
N THR A 309 5.52 11.05 -13.64
CA THR A 309 6.03 9.80 -14.21
C THR A 309 7.44 10.03 -14.77
N PHE A 310 8.34 9.09 -14.52
CA PHE A 310 9.70 9.05 -15.04
C PHE A 310 9.89 7.75 -15.83
N PRO A 311 10.74 7.72 -16.85
CA PRO A 311 11.18 6.47 -17.46
C PRO A 311 11.94 5.63 -16.43
N LEU A 312 11.88 4.29 -16.54
CA LEU A 312 12.61 3.38 -15.65
C LEU A 312 14.11 3.71 -15.58
N ALA A 313 14.71 4.10 -16.72
CA ALA A 313 16.12 4.49 -16.77
C ALA A 313 16.49 5.61 -15.78
N GLU A 314 15.52 6.43 -15.36
CA GLU A 314 15.71 7.51 -14.40
C GLU A 314 15.26 7.14 -12.96
N ALA A 315 15.14 5.84 -12.62
CA ALA A 315 14.63 5.42 -11.33
C ALA A 315 15.36 6.03 -10.13
N SER A 316 16.68 6.22 -10.21
CA SER A 316 17.46 6.88 -9.16
C SER A 316 17.08 8.35 -8.97
N ARG A 317 16.76 9.07 -10.06
CA ARG A 317 16.25 10.44 -10.02
C ARG A 317 14.80 10.50 -9.50
N ALA A 318 13.99 9.53 -9.92
CA ALA A 318 12.60 9.44 -9.53
C ALA A 318 12.43 9.22 -8.03
N ILE A 319 13.25 8.35 -7.41
CA ILE A 319 13.19 8.10 -5.97
C ILE A 319 13.68 9.30 -5.14
N GLN A 320 14.66 10.06 -5.64
CA GLN A 320 15.06 11.33 -5.04
C GLN A 320 13.93 12.36 -5.14
N TYR A 321 13.26 12.44 -6.30
CA TYR A 321 12.13 13.34 -6.50
C TYR A 321 10.95 12.98 -5.58
N ALA A 322 10.69 11.69 -5.37
CA ALA A 322 9.61 11.21 -4.51
C ALA A 322 9.73 11.63 -3.04
N GLN A 323 10.93 12.02 -2.59
CA GLN A 323 11.21 12.51 -1.24
C GLN A 323 10.95 14.02 -1.07
N LYS A 324 10.74 14.76 -2.15
CA LYS A 324 10.52 16.22 -2.10
C LYS A 324 9.20 16.54 -1.40
N LYS A 325 9.20 17.63 -0.64
CA LYS A 325 8.01 18.13 0.05
C LYS A 325 6.89 18.41 -0.98
N GLY A 326 5.68 17.95 -0.67
CA GLY A 326 4.50 18.15 -1.53
C GLY A 326 4.30 17.08 -2.60
N VAL A 327 5.30 16.27 -2.91
CA VAL A 327 5.17 15.14 -3.85
C VAL A 327 4.28 14.05 -3.26
N MET A 328 3.37 13.54 -4.09
CA MET A 328 2.49 12.41 -3.74
C MET A 328 2.99 11.12 -4.40
N LYS A 329 2.34 10.62 -5.44
CA LYS A 329 2.76 9.40 -6.13
C LYS A 329 3.70 9.74 -7.30
N VAL A 330 4.83 9.07 -7.35
CA VAL A 330 5.76 9.07 -8.48
C VAL A 330 5.70 7.71 -9.13
N LEU A 331 5.63 7.68 -10.45
CA LEU A 331 5.59 6.47 -11.25
C LEU A 331 6.88 6.29 -12.05
N LEU A 332 7.23 5.04 -12.32
CA LEU A 332 8.23 4.61 -13.28
C LEU A 332 7.53 3.94 -14.45
N LYS A 333 7.78 4.43 -15.68
CA LYS A 333 7.28 3.85 -16.92
C LYS A 333 8.37 2.96 -17.54
N HIS A 334 7.98 1.74 -17.92
CA HIS A 334 8.83 0.71 -18.49
C HIS A 334 8.78 0.70 -20.01
#